data_0cd3ebcc8412991e4e8bdd9854a3c018
#
_entry.id   0cd3ebcc8412991e4e8bdd9854a3c018
#
_cell.length_a   1.000
_cell.length_b   1.000
_cell.length_c   1.000
_cell.angle_alpha   90.00
_cell.angle_beta   90.00
_cell.angle_gamma   90.00
#
_symmetry.space_group_name_H-M   'P 1'
#
loop_
_entity.id
_entity.type
_entity.pdbx_description
1 polymer ?
#
loop_
_entity_poly.entity_id
_entity_poly.type
_entity_poly.pdbx_seq_one_letter_code
_entity_poly.pdbx_strand_id
1 'polypeptide(L)'
;MGSTSAENPENPENPEHTGTTVNKESAGVGRRDLIKRSVALGLISVPTMSFLSACATGGGGGDDDASKAPGGPKSATNPLGVEKGAALEAFIFKGGLGDQYAKDAEADYKAKYGAQVKHTGTQQVGPKLTPRFAGGNPPDVIDNSGADHLDMNKLSTQGQLQDLQALLDAPSMDDADKKISDVIHPSTIEKGKHGDTFDVLYYAFTIYGTWYSQKALDDNGWQYPKTLDEMVTLCGEIKKKGIAPWTYAGKYPYYVHFNLFAQIAKIGGMDGWIAIDNLEPKAWTSNDAVKQVVEHYEELAAKKYFLEGSQGLTHIQSQTAWNKGKAIFIPNGSWVENEAAPTTPKDFAMSVGALFDGSGGDGMPHGTLRAEPSEPYIVASKGKNPAGGMEMLRIMLSKKHAQNFAKLVKSLTCVVDATEGMTLSPGLASASTAFKEAGDNIISLQLQEWYPSLTDEKIGGLTGQLLTGEMKAADWIKKTQEYADAVAKDDSVKKFKREK
;
A
#
# COMPACT_ATOMS: atom_id res chain seq x y z
N MET A 1 -37.29 46.03 -39.30
CA MET A 1 -38.51 45.31 -38.90
C MET A 1 -38.02 44.01 -38.30
N GLY A 2 -38.10 43.69 -37.09
CA GLY A 2 -38.73 44.08 -35.89
C GLY A 2 -38.05 43.30 -34.76
N SER A 3 -37.77 44.04 -33.71
CA SER A 3 -37.31 43.60 -32.38
C SER A 3 -38.29 42.68 -31.69
N THR A 4 -37.77 41.71 -30.89
CA THR A 4 -38.36 41.45 -29.59
C THR A 4 -37.28 40.87 -28.65
N SER A 5 -37.04 41.58 -27.60
CA SER A 5 -36.40 41.28 -26.35
C SER A 5 -37.28 40.41 -25.47
N ALA A 6 -36.73 39.47 -24.71
CA ALA A 6 -37.30 38.90 -23.47
C ALA A 6 -36.14 38.53 -22.56
N GLU A 7 -35.89 39.27 -21.57
CA GLU A 7 -36.21 39.25 -20.14
C GLU A 7 -35.60 38.07 -19.38
N ASN A 8 -34.69 38.48 -18.50
CA ASN A 8 -34.03 37.73 -17.43
C ASN A 8 -34.94 37.75 -16.19
N PRO A 9 -35.14 36.71 -15.42
CA PRO A 9 -35.68 36.82 -14.08
C PRO A 9 -34.59 36.68 -12.98
N GLU A 10 -34.73 37.55 -12.09
CA GLU A 10 -34.09 37.97 -10.88
C GLU A 10 -33.78 36.87 -9.87
N ASN A 11 -32.69 37.15 -9.14
CA ASN A 11 -32.20 36.57 -7.93
C ASN A 11 -32.99 37.12 -6.73
N PRO A 12 -33.43 36.32 -5.74
CA PRO A 12 -33.95 36.86 -4.49
C PRO A 12 -32.90 36.90 -3.40
N GLU A 13 -32.92 38.00 -2.75
CA GLU A 13 -32.09 38.56 -1.68
C GLU A 13 -32.04 37.74 -0.40
N ASN A 14 -30.94 37.91 0.30
CA ASN A 14 -30.60 37.52 1.65
C ASN A 14 -31.16 38.54 2.69
N PRO A 15 -31.83 38.15 3.76
CA PRO A 15 -32.14 39.10 4.82
C PRO A 15 -31.08 39.07 5.94
N GLU A 16 -30.55 40.20 6.21
CA GLU A 16 -29.77 40.58 7.40
C GLU A 16 -30.57 40.37 8.70
N HIS A 17 -29.95 39.81 9.72
CA HIS A 17 -30.41 39.94 11.09
C HIS A 17 -29.36 40.62 11.98
N THR A 18 -29.76 41.77 12.42
CA THR A 18 -29.18 42.66 13.41
C THR A 18 -28.97 41.99 14.78
N GLY A 19 -27.88 42.42 15.43
CA GLY A 19 -27.39 41.91 16.69
C GLY A 19 -28.25 42.24 17.92
N THR A 20 -27.97 41.46 18.96
CA THR A 20 -28.15 41.91 20.34
C THR A 20 -27.11 41.24 21.23
N THR A 21 -26.23 42.00 21.79
CA THR A 21 -25.27 41.66 22.83
C THR A 21 -25.99 41.40 24.14
N VAL A 22 -25.71 40.25 24.76
CA VAL A 22 -25.92 40.07 26.21
C VAL A 22 -24.70 39.38 26.81
N ASN A 23 -23.95 40.15 27.59
CA ASN A 23 -22.94 39.67 28.52
C ASN A 23 -23.58 38.79 29.60
N LYS A 24 -23.03 37.62 29.88
CA LYS A 24 -23.08 36.99 31.21
C LYS A 24 -21.79 36.22 31.48
N GLU A 25 -21.03 36.71 32.40
CA GLU A 25 -19.98 36.04 33.15
C GLU A 25 -20.52 34.76 33.77
N SER A 26 -19.79 33.65 33.65
CA SER A 26 -19.88 32.56 34.61
C SER A 26 -18.52 31.88 34.77
N ALA A 27 -18.13 31.85 36.02
CA ALA A 27 -16.88 31.44 36.61
C ALA A 27 -16.49 30.01 36.26
N GLY A 28 -15.18 29.80 36.10
CA GLY A 28 -14.52 28.50 35.96
C GLY A 28 -14.64 27.66 37.22
N VAL A 29 -15.00 26.40 37.04
CA VAL A 29 -14.86 25.37 38.09
C VAL A 29 -13.72 24.46 37.72
N GLY A 30 -12.71 24.49 38.56
CA GLY A 30 -11.45 23.74 38.38
C GLY A 30 -11.65 22.23 38.56
N ARG A 31 -10.93 21.47 37.76
CA ARG A 31 -10.85 20.00 37.67
C ARG A 31 -10.28 19.29 38.93
N ARG A 32 -10.29 19.87 40.11
CA ARG A 32 -9.64 19.33 41.32
C ARG A 32 -10.55 18.87 42.49
N ASP A 33 -11.86 18.97 42.38
CA ASP A 33 -12.76 18.70 43.52
C ASP A 33 -13.73 17.53 43.36
N LEU A 34 -13.43 16.53 42.54
CA LEU A 34 -14.31 15.36 42.33
C LEU A 34 -13.73 14.03 42.79
N ILE A 35 -12.74 14.06 43.70
CA ILE A 35 -12.18 12.86 44.36
C ILE A 35 -12.19 13.08 45.88
N LYS A 36 -13.35 13.12 46.48
CA LYS A 36 -13.54 12.86 47.91
C LYS A 36 -15.04 12.83 48.21
N ARG A 37 -15.64 11.67 48.08
CA ARG A 37 -16.83 11.22 48.85
C ARG A 37 -17.49 10.05 48.13
N SER A 38 -17.16 8.84 48.59
CA SER A 38 -18.08 7.72 48.72
C SER A 38 -17.29 6.50 49.21
N VAL A 39 -17.02 6.45 50.49
CA VAL A 39 -16.78 5.23 51.25
C VAL A 39 -17.92 5.13 52.20
N ALA A 40 -18.79 4.14 52.06
CA ALA A 40 -19.44 3.43 53.16
C ALA A 40 -20.49 2.42 52.64
N LEU A 41 -20.28 1.15 53.03
CA LEU A 41 -21.26 0.15 53.45
C LEU A 41 -22.13 -0.59 52.43
N GLY A 42 -21.89 -1.91 52.41
CA GLY A 42 -22.80 -2.89 51.84
C GLY A 42 -22.22 -4.30 51.77
N LEU A 43 -21.87 -4.91 52.89
CA LEU A 43 -21.67 -6.36 53.05
C LEU A 43 -23.01 -7.09 52.85
N ILE A 44 -23.13 -7.99 51.88
CA ILE A 44 -24.08 -9.10 51.91
C ILE A 44 -23.38 -10.36 51.33
N SER A 45 -23.50 -11.36 52.10
CA SER A 45 -22.98 -12.72 52.14
C SER A 45 -23.23 -13.61 50.91
N VAL A 46 -22.28 -14.49 50.76
CA VAL A 46 -22.18 -15.72 49.94
C VAL A 46 -23.31 -16.72 50.29
N PRO A 47 -23.68 -17.60 49.34
CA PRO A 47 -23.46 -19.02 49.62
C PRO A 47 -22.67 -19.76 48.55
N THR A 48 -21.62 -20.41 49.03
CA THR A 48 -20.93 -21.56 48.51
C THR A 48 -21.85 -22.71 48.14
N MET A 49 -21.72 -23.24 46.93
CA MET A 49 -22.05 -24.63 46.62
C MET A 49 -20.86 -25.33 45.96
N SER A 50 -20.25 -26.15 46.78
CA SER A 50 -19.28 -27.15 46.43
C SER A 50 -19.93 -28.29 45.63
N PHE A 51 -19.32 -28.72 44.52
CA PHE A 51 -19.40 -30.12 44.09
C PHE A 51 -18.00 -30.66 43.80
N LEU A 52 -17.77 -31.71 44.57
CA LEU A 52 -16.53 -32.47 44.60
C LEU A 52 -16.38 -33.42 43.40
N SER A 53 -15.14 -33.50 42.95
CA SER A 53 -14.29 -34.63 42.67
C SER A 53 -14.70 -35.70 41.69
N ALA A 54 -13.80 -35.97 40.79
CA ALA A 54 -13.26 -37.31 40.57
C ALA A 54 -11.80 -37.23 40.10
N CYS A 55 -10.95 -37.81 40.88
CA CYS A 55 -9.53 -38.06 40.62
C CYS A 55 -9.34 -39.14 39.53
N ALA A 56 -8.30 -39.00 38.73
CA ALA A 56 -7.38 -40.11 38.48
C ALA A 56 -6.09 -39.67 37.82
N THR A 57 -5.05 -39.62 38.58
CA THR A 57 -3.65 -40.06 38.42
C THR A 57 -2.98 -39.99 37.05
N GLY A 58 -1.82 -39.30 37.02
CA GLY A 58 -0.70 -39.62 36.14
C GLY A 58 0.15 -38.42 35.73
N GLY A 59 1.05 -38.04 36.54
CA GLY A 59 2.41 -37.56 36.48
C GLY A 59 2.96 -36.69 35.34
N GLY A 60 3.65 -35.61 35.70
CA GLY A 60 4.73 -35.04 34.89
C GLY A 60 4.53 -33.57 34.56
N GLY A 61 5.30 -32.70 35.26
CA GLY A 61 5.23 -31.26 35.24
C GLY A 61 5.63 -30.59 33.93
N GLY A 62 5.27 -29.30 33.89
CA GLY A 62 5.64 -28.34 32.86
C GLY A 62 4.58 -27.26 32.80
N ASP A 63 4.74 -26.20 33.59
CA ASP A 63 3.96 -24.97 33.44
C ASP A 63 4.30 -24.33 32.09
N ASP A 64 3.32 -24.22 31.23
CA ASP A 64 3.22 -23.23 30.18
C ASP A 64 1.76 -23.08 29.82
N ASP A 65 1.06 -22.26 30.59
CA ASP A 65 -0.34 -21.86 30.32
C ASP A 65 -0.38 -20.65 29.41
N ALA A 66 0.08 -20.84 28.16
CA ALA A 66 -0.25 -19.95 27.06
C ALA A 66 -1.64 -20.39 26.58
N SER A 67 -2.64 -19.55 26.78
CA SER A 67 -4.03 -19.74 26.36
C SER A 67 -4.09 -20.11 24.86
N LYS A 68 -4.15 -21.42 24.58
CA LYS A 68 -4.40 -21.94 23.24
C LYS A 68 -5.81 -21.51 22.84
N ALA A 69 -5.92 -20.64 21.82
CA ALA A 69 -7.18 -20.41 21.14
C ALA A 69 -7.77 -21.77 20.73
N PRO A 70 -9.08 -22.02 20.94
CA PRO A 70 -9.71 -23.27 20.59
C PRO A 70 -9.60 -23.49 19.08
N GLY A 71 -8.89 -24.52 18.67
CA GLY A 71 -8.75 -24.95 17.28
C GLY A 71 -9.27 -26.37 17.11
N GLY A 72 -9.80 -26.67 15.94
CA GLY A 72 -10.21 -28.01 15.56
C GLY A 72 -9.00 -28.95 15.31
N PRO A 73 -9.22 -30.24 15.10
CA PRO A 73 -8.16 -31.20 14.84
C PRO A 73 -7.43 -30.87 13.53
N LYS A 74 -6.09 -30.82 13.59
CA LYS A 74 -5.25 -30.68 12.39
C LYS A 74 -5.20 -31.97 11.60
N SER A 75 -5.27 -31.89 10.27
CA SER A 75 -5.15 -32.98 9.32
C SER A 75 -4.55 -32.50 8.00
N ALA A 76 -4.22 -33.39 7.09
CA ALA A 76 -3.72 -33.02 5.76
C ALA A 76 -4.68 -32.08 5.00
N THR A 77 -5.99 -32.21 5.18
CA THR A 77 -7.01 -31.35 4.55
C THR A 77 -7.38 -30.14 5.40
N ASN A 78 -6.98 -30.11 6.67
CA ASN A 78 -7.21 -29.03 7.62
C ASN A 78 -5.94 -28.72 8.43
N PRO A 79 -4.84 -28.28 7.77
CA PRO A 79 -3.52 -28.15 8.42
C PRO A 79 -3.49 -27.09 9.51
N LEU A 80 -4.38 -26.10 9.43
CA LEU A 80 -4.45 -24.97 10.38
C LEU A 80 -5.45 -25.24 11.53
N GLY A 81 -6.17 -26.38 11.51
CA GLY A 81 -7.06 -26.76 12.60
C GLY A 81 -8.33 -25.89 12.70
N VAL A 82 -8.94 -25.56 11.58
CA VAL A 82 -10.23 -24.83 11.58
C VAL A 82 -11.35 -25.74 12.09
N GLU A 83 -12.17 -25.27 13.00
CA GLU A 83 -13.36 -26.00 13.43
C GLU A 83 -14.46 -25.97 12.35
N LYS A 84 -15.11 -27.11 12.14
CA LYS A 84 -16.23 -27.20 11.21
C LYS A 84 -17.39 -26.31 11.69
N GLY A 85 -17.89 -25.46 10.80
CA GLY A 85 -18.96 -24.52 11.12
C GLY A 85 -18.52 -23.25 11.83
N ALA A 86 -17.22 -23.09 12.19
CA ALA A 86 -16.72 -21.90 12.84
C ALA A 86 -16.87 -20.68 11.94
N ALA A 87 -17.65 -19.68 12.41
CA ALA A 87 -17.86 -18.46 11.66
C ALA A 87 -16.56 -17.69 11.44
N LEU A 88 -16.46 -16.99 10.32
CA LEU A 88 -15.34 -16.13 9.96
C LEU A 88 -15.81 -14.69 9.78
N GLU A 89 -15.12 -13.71 10.35
CA GLU A 89 -15.33 -12.29 10.06
C GLU A 89 -14.15 -11.76 9.24
N ALA A 90 -14.43 -11.40 7.97
CA ALA A 90 -13.48 -10.79 7.05
C ALA A 90 -13.77 -9.29 6.92
N PHE A 91 -12.74 -8.47 7.08
CA PHE A 91 -12.81 -7.02 6.97
C PHE A 91 -11.84 -6.55 5.89
N ILE A 92 -12.37 -6.13 4.75
CA ILE A 92 -11.60 -5.98 3.51
C ILE A 92 -11.56 -4.51 3.10
N PHE A 93 -10.36 -4.00 2.81
CA PHE A 93 -10.21 -2.71 2.17
C PHE A 93 -10.85 -2.72 0.78
N LYS A 94 -11.77 -1.80 0.54
CA LYS A 94 -12.45 -1.68 -0.74
C LYS A 94 -12.00 -0.43 -1.48
N GLY A 95 -10.76 -0.48 -1.97
CA GLY A 95 -10.12 0.56 -2.78
C GLY A 95 -10.12 0.25 -4.27
N GLY A 96 -9.04 0.60 -4.96
CA GLY A 96 -8.86 0.43 -6.41
C GLY A 96 -8.94 -1.02 -6.89
N LEU A 97 -8.60 -1.98 -6.04
CA LEU A 97 -8.69 -3.42 -6.36
C LEU A 97 -10.09 -4.02 -6.11
N GLY A 98 -10.99 -3.26 -5.46
CA GLY A 98 -12.32 -3.78 -5.07
C GLY A 98 -12.23 -4.82 -3.95
N ASP A 99 -13.28 -5.65 -3.81
CA ASP A 99 -13.37 -6.68 -2.77
C ASP A 99 -13.93 -8.03 -3.30
N GLN A 100 -14.13 -8.15 -4.62
CA GLN A 100 -14.75 -9.35 -5.20
C GLN A 100 -13.86 -10.58 -5.07
N TYR A 101 -12.54 -10.43 -5.27
CA TYR A 101 -11.58 -11.52 -5.13
C TYR A 101 -11.58 -12.14 -3.72
N ALA A 102 -11.76 -11.32 -2.68
CA ALA A 102 -11.88 -11.79 -1.31
C ALA A 102 -13.19 -12.55 -1.09
N LYS A 103 -14.32 -12.04 -1.61
CA LYS A 103 -15.63 -12.73 -1.55
C LYS A 103 -15.60 -14.09 -2.23
N ASP A 104 -14.84 -14.25 -3.31
CA ASP A 104 -14.69 -15.53 -3.99
C ASP A 104 -13.93 -16.53 -3.12
N ALA A 105 -12.88 -16.08 -2.40
CA ALA A 105 -12.17 -16.90 -1.43
C ALA A 105 -13.04 -17.25 -0.19
N GLU A 106 -13.83 -16.30 0.29
CA GLU A 106 -14.82 -16.51 1.35
C GLU A 106 -15.88 -17.54 0.99
N ALA A 107 -16.31 -17.57 -0.28
CA ALA A 107 -17.24 -18.57 -0.77
C ALA A 107 -16.65 -19.99 -0.73
N ASP A 108 -15.37 -20.15 -1.10
CA ASP A 108 -14.66 -21.42 -0.99
C ASP A 108 -14.43 -21.84 0.47
N TYR A 109 -14.11 -20.89 1.36
CA TYR A 109 -14.03 -21.13 2.80
C TYR A 109 -15.37 -21.63 3.35
N LYS A 110 -16.46 -20.94 3.01
CA LYS A 110 -17.83 -21.34 3.39
C LYS A 110 -18.18 -22.75 2.90
N ALA A 111 -17.85 -23.05 1.66
CA ALA A 111 -18.12 -24.38 1.07
C ALA A 111 -17.33 -25.49 1.77
N LYS A 112 -16.05 -25.23 2.10
CA LYS A 112 -15.15 -26.19 2.73
C LYS A 112 -15.53 -26.50 4.19
N TYR A 113 -15.88 -25.47 4.97
CA TYR A 113 -16.11 -25.62 6.41
C TYR A 113 -17.59 -25.60 6.83
N GLY A 114 -18.53 -25.31 5.90
CA GLY A 114 -19.95 -25.15 6.22
C GLY A 114 -20.21 -23.94 7.12
N ALA A 115 -19.32 -22.95 7.08
CA ALA A 115 -19.28 -21.84 8.00
C ALA A 115 -20.09 -20.64 7.49
N GLN A 116 -20.50 -19.75 8.42
CA GLN A 116 -20.97 -18.41 8.05
C GLN A 116 -19.77 -17.47 7.90
N VAL A 117 -19.75 -16.67 6.83
CA VAL A 117 -18.75 -15.63 6.63
C VAL A 117 -19.42 -14.27 6.68
N LYS A 118 -18.95 -13.42 7.57
CA LYS A 118 -19.37 -12.01 7.66
C LYS A 118 -18.35 -11.16 6.95
N HIS A 119 -18.72 -10.68 5.76
CA HIS A 119 -17.91 -9.77 4.96
C HIS A 119 -18.19 -8.30 5.30
N THR A 120 -17.16 -7.47 5.41
CA THR A 120 -17.26 -6.01 5.48
C THR A 120 -16.24 -5.39 4.54
N GLY A 121 -16.70 -4.74 3.46
CA GLY A 121 -15.86 -3.95 2.57
C GLY A 121 -15.92 -2.46 2.92
N THR A 122 -14.76 -1.78 3.05
CA THR A 122 -14.70 -0.35 3.43
C THR A 122 -13.38 0.31 3.00
N GLN A 123 -13.40 1.63 2.82
CA GLN A 123 -12.18 2.43 2.66
C GLN A 123 -11.64 2.97 4.00
N GLN A 124 -12.36 2.82 5.09
CA GLN A 124 -12.04 3.36 6.41
C GLN A 124 -11.66 2.23 7.38
N VAL A 125 -10.56 1.55 7.11
CA VAL A 125 -10.12 0.39 7.91
C VAL A 125 -9.74 0.82 9.32
N GLY A 126 -8.78 1.71 9.47
CA GLY A 126 -8.29 2.17 10.77
C GLY A 126 -9.37 2.80 11.66
N PRO A 127 -10.14 3.80 11.18
CA PRO A 127 -11.20 4.43 11.98
C PRO A 127 -12.23 3.44 12.51
N LYS A 128 -12.60 2.42 11.75
CA LYS A 128 -13.58 1.41 12.16
C LYS A 128 -13.00 0.33 13.06
N LEU A 129 -11.72 -0.02 12.89
CA LEU A 129 -11.13 -1.14 13.62
C LEU A 129 -10.35 -0.74 14.87
N THR A 130 -9.81 0.48 14.96
CA THR A 130 -9.11 0.95 16.16
C THR A 130 -9.93 0.76 17.46
N PRO A 131 -11.24 1.12 17.53
CA PRO A 131 -12.05 0.85 18.71
C PRO A 131 -12.26 -0.64 18.97
N ARG A 132 -12.33 -1.46 17.92
CA ARG A 132 -12.54 -2.91 18.05
C ARG A 132 -11.29 -3.61 18.61
N PHE A 133 -10.09 -3.23 18.15
CA PHE A 133 -8.83 -3.72 18.71
C PHE A 133 -8.68 -3.30 20.18
N ALA A 134 -8.98 -2.05 20.51
CA ALA A 134 -8.95 -1.56 21.90
C ALA A 134 -9.96 -2.28 22.80
N GLY A 135 -11.13 -2.65 22.26
CA GLY A 135 -12.18 -3.39 22.96
C GLY A 135 -11.99 -4.91 22.98
N GLY A 136 -10.89 -5.45 22.39
CA GLY A 136 -10.60 -6.88 22.36
C GLY A 136 -11.58 -7.72 21.51
N ASN A 137 -12.22 -7.12 20.51
CA ASN A 137 -13.16 -7.78 19.59
C ASN A 137 -12.86 -7.44 18.12
N PRO A 138 -11.62 -7.65 17.64
CA PRO A 138 -11.25 -7.45 16.24
C PRO A 138 -11.94 -8.50 15.35
N PRO A 139 -12.01 -8.26 14.00
CA PRO A 139 -12.33 -9.31 13.02
C PRO A 139 -11.23 -10.38 12.98
N ASP A 140 -11.50 -11.51 12.32
CA ASP A 140 -10.54 -12.61 12.24
C ASP A 140 -9.45 -12.34 11.21
N VAL A 141 -9.82 -11.86 10.02
CA VAL A 141 -8.89 -11.53 8.93
C VAL A 141 -9.20 -10.13 8.38
N ILE A 142 -8.15 -9.38 8.11
CA ILE A 142 -8.26 -7.96 7.74
C ILE A 142 -7.32 -7.68 6.57
N ASP A 143 -7.84 -7.12 5.50
CA ASP A 143 -7.07 -6.39 4.51
C ASP A 143 -6.85 -4.97 5.05
N ASN A 144 -5.62 -4.69 5.45
CA ASN A 144 -5.24 -3.44 6.13
C ASN A 144 -4.64 -2.40 5.17
N SER A 145 -5.16 -2.34 3.96
CA SER A 145 -4.70 -1.41 2.94
C SER A 145 -5.36 -0.03 3.03
N GLY A 146 -4.92 0.87 2.17
CA GLY A 146 -5.47 2.23 2.04
C GLY A 146 -4.82 3.27 2.96
N ALA A 147 -5.20 4.54 2.77
CA ALA A 147 -4.61 5.67 3.50
C ALA A 147 -4.95 5.66 5.00
N ASP A 148 -6.12 5.12 5.35
CA ASP A 148 -6.63 5.05 6.73
C ASP A 148 -6.37 3.66 7.36
N HIS A 149 -5.24 3.02 7.08
CA HIS A 149 -4.90 1.71 7.63
C HIS A 149 -4.54 1.77 9.13
N LEU A 150 -4.54 0.61 9.77
CA LEU A 150 -4.05 0.45 11.15
C LEU A 150 -2.53 0.47 11.17
N ASP A 151 -1.94 1.00 12.22
CA ASP A 151 -0.49 0.91 12.48
C ASP A 151 -0.11 -0.54 12.84
N MET A 152 0.40 -1.28 11.85
CA MET A 152 0.78 -2.69 11.99
C MET A 152 1.96 -2.89 12.96
N ASN A 153 2.92 -1.98 12.97
CA ASN A 153 4.04 -2.01 13.91
C ASN A 153 3.56 -1.94 15.37
N LYS A 154 2.59 -1.05 15.62
CA LYS A 154 1.99 -0.92 16.95
C LYS A 154 1.19 -2.17 17.33
N LEU A 155 0.38 -2.70 16.42
CA LEU A 155 -0.39 -3.91 16.67
C LEU A 155 0.51 -5.13 16.93
N SER A 156 1.57 -5.30 16.13
CA SER A 156 2.56 -6.36 16.31
C SER A 156 3.26 -6.24 17.67
N THR A 157 3.78 -5.06 18.00
CA THR A 157 4.46 -4.81 19.30
C THR A 157 3.54 -5.07 20.51
N GLN A 158 2.22 -4.88 20.34
CA GLN A 158 1.22 -5.13 21.37
C GLN A 158 0.72 -6.58 21.41
N GLY A 159 1.27 -7.48 20.56
CA GLY A 159 0.84 -8.88 20.45
C GLY A 159 -0.60 -9.04 19.97
N GLN A 160 -1.10 -8.08 19.19
CA GLN A 160 -2.48 -8.11 18.68
C GLN A 160 -2.60 -8.77 17.30
N LEU A 161 -1.46 -9.07 16.66
CA LEU A 161 -1.40 -9.82 15.43
C LEU A 161 -1.08 -11.29 15.71
N GLN A 162 -1.67 -12.18 14.91
CA GLN A 162 -1.39 -13.62 14.92
C GLN A 162 -0.07 -13.86 14.17
N ASP A 163 0.82 -14.63 14.76
CA ASP A 163 1.98 -15.19 14.04
C ASP A 163 1.47 -16.11 12.92
N LEU A 164 1.85 -15.80 11.69
CA LEU A 164 1.47 -16.52 10.48
C LEU A 164 2.47 -17.60 10.08
N GLN A 165 3.45 -17.95 10.93
CA GLN A 165 4.41 -19.03 10.63
C GLN A 165 3.69 -20.35 10.32
N ALA A 166 2.61 -20.65 11.04
CA ALA A 166 1.80 -21.85 10.76
C ALA A 166 1.16 -21.85 9.35
N LEU A 167 0.87 -20.65 8.79
CA LEU A 167 0.42 -20.51 7.40
C LEU A 167 1.57 -20.81 6.42
N LEU A 168 2.77 -20.27 6.67
CA LEU A 168 3.94 -20.54 5.83
C LEU A 168 4.31 -22.02 5.78
N ASP A 169 4.17 -22.72 6.92
CA ASP A 169 4.46 -24.14 7.05
C ASP A 169 3.34 -25.07 6.53
N ALA A 170 2.14 -24.54 6.30
CA ALA A 170 1.02 -25.31 5.79
C ALA A 170 1.26 -25.75 4.34
N PRO A 171 0.75 -26.96 3.94
CA PRO A 171 0.78 -27.39 2.56
C PRO A 171 0.04 -26.40 1.65
N SER A 172 0.57 -26.16 0.45
CA SER A 172 -0.14 -25.46 -0.62
C SER A 172 -1.46 -26.16 -0.95
N MET A 173 -2.44 -25.40 -1.42
CA MET A 173 -3.72 -25.98 -1.90
C MET A 173 -3.58 -26.68 -3.24
N ASP A 174 -2.57 -26.33 -4.03
CA ASP A 174 -2.35 -26.82 -5.39
C ASP A 174 -1.38 -28.00 -5.43
N ASP A 175 -0.47 -28.09 -4.44
CA ASP A 175 0.56 -29.11 -4.33
C ASP A 175 0.84 -29.39 -2.86
N ALA A 176 0.36 -30.54 -2.37
CA ALA A 176 0.49 -30.92 -0.96
C ALA A 176 1.93 -31.19 -0.51
N ASP A 177 2.85 -31.43 -1.44
CA ASP A 177 4.28 -31.65 -1.16
C ASP A 177 5.06 -30.33 -1.01
N LYS A 178 4.44 -29.20 -1.35
CA LYS A 178 5.00 -27.84 -1.18
C LYS A 178 4.33 -27.11 -0.04
N LYS A 179 5.13 -26.38 0.72
CA LYS A 179 4.63 -25.42 1.71
C LYS A 179 4.18 -24.13 1.04
N ILE A 180 3.38 -23.33 1.74
CA ILE A 180 3.05 -21.96 1.30
C ILE A 180 4.33 -21.12 1.10
N SER A 181 5.33 -21.27 1.98
CA SER A 181 6.63 -20.60 1.82
C SER A 181 7.35 -20.90 0.51
N ASP A 182 7.08 -22.03 -0.12
CA ASP A 182 7.74 -22.45 -1.37
C ASP A 182 7.03 -21.92 -2.63
N VAL A 183 5.79 -21.42 -2.48
CA VAL A 183 4.95 -20.99 -3.60
C VAL A 183 4.70 -19.48 -3.62
N ILE A 184 5.19 -18.74 -2.63
CA ILE A 184 5.13 -17.26 -2.59
C ILE A 184 6.51 -16.65 -2.77
N HIS A 185 6.56 -15.42 -3.30
CA HIS A 185 7.80 -14.72 -3.53
C HIS A 185 8.54 -14.43 -2.19
N PRO A 186 9.85 -14.70 -2.07
CA PRO A 186 10.60 -14.54 -0.82
C PRO A 186 10.49 -13.14 -0.19
N SER A 187 10.46 -12.07 -1.02
CA SER A 187 10.32 -10.69 -0.52
C SER A 187 9.01 -10.45 0.24
N THR A 188 7.97 -11.24 -0.01
CA THR A 188 6.71 -11.20 0.75
C THR A 188 6.92 -11.62 2.18
N ILE A 189 7.73 -12.67 2.39
CA ILE A 189 8.07 -13.17 3.73
C ILE A 189 8.95 -12.14 4.45
N GLU A 190 9.97 -11.63 3.77
CA GLU A 190 10.86 -10.61 4.32
C GLU A 190 10.09 -9.36 4.77
N LYS A 191 9.25 -8.81 3.89
CA LYS A 191 8.47 -7.60 4.17
C LYS A 191 7.44 -7.82 5.28
N GLY A 192 6.88 -9.03 5.38
CA GLY A 192 5.83 -9.37 6.34
C GLY A 192 6.29 -9.63 7.76
N LYS A 193 7.59 -9.48 8.05
CA LYS A 193 8.17 -9.68 9.38
C LYS A 193 8.23 -8.40 10.21
N HIS A 194 7.85 -8.54 11.48
CA HIS A 194 8.15 -7.57 12.53
C HIS A 194 9.11 -8.23 13.54
N GLY A 195 10.40 -7.93 13.42
CA GLY A 195 11.46 -8.69 14.09
C GLY A 195 11.54 -10.11 13.52
N ASP A 196 11.47 -11.11 14.38
CA ASP A 196 11.52 -12.53 13.96
C ASP A 196 10.12 -13.12 13.63
N THR A 197 9.05 -12.35 13.82
CA THR A 197 7.67 -12.85 13.65
C THR A 197 7.13 -12.45 12.28
N PHE A 198 6.65 -13.44 11.52
CA PHE A 198 5.90 -13.20 10.28
C PHE A 198 4.41 -13.02 10.62
N ASP A 199 3.92 -11.79 10.67
CA ASP A 199 2.55 -11.45 11.10
C ASP A 199 1.75 -10.62 10.09
N VAL A 200 2.34 -10.33 8.91
CA VAL A 200 1.66 -9.68 7.79
C VAL A 200 1.89 -10.44 6.50
N LEU A 201 0.82 -10.81 5.81
CA LEU A 201 0.88 -11.34 4.45
C LEU A 201 0.58 -10.22 3.44
N TYR A 202 1.56 -9.80 2.68
CA TYR A 202 1.34 -8.90 1.53
C TYR A 202 0.89 -9.73 0.33
N TYR A 203 -0.40 -9.67 0.00
CA TYR A 203 -1.02 -10.56 -0.99
C TYR A 203 -0.77 -10.15 -2.44
N ALA A 204 -0.82 -8.87 -2.75
CA ALA A 204 -0.54 -8.36 -4.08
C ALA A 204 0.95 -8.07 -4.28
N PHE A 205 1.36 -7.97 -5.55
CA PHE A 205 2.69 -7.54 -5.94
C PHE A 205 2.58 -6.37 -6.91
N THR A 206 3.03 -5.20 -6.47
CA THR A 206 2.91 -3.98 -7.24
C THR A 206 4.19 -3.70 -8.02
N ILE A 207 4.05 -3.47 -9.31
CA ILE A 207 5.11 -2.99 -10.20
C ILE A 207 4.96 -1.47 -10.32
N TYR A 208 6.00 -0.75 -9.93
CA TYR A 208 6.08 0.70 -10.05
C TYR A 208 6.97 1.07 -11.24
N GLY A 209 6.61 2.12 -11.96
CA GLY A 209 7.43 2.54 -13.09
C GLY A 209 6.82 3.66 -13.93
N THR A 210 7.44 3.87 -15.08
CA THR A 210 6.94 4.75 -16.13
C THR A 210 5.95 3.99 -16.99
N TRP A 211 4.68 4.37 -16.88
CA TRP A 211 3.61 3.77 -17.68
C TRP A 211 3.36 4.57 -18.96
N TYR A 212 3.06 3.86 -20.05
CA TYR A 212 2.85 4.46 -21.36
C TYR A 212 1.93 3.62 -22.25
N SER A 213 1.51 4.18 -23.40
CA SER A 213 0.84 3.44 -24.46
C SER A 213 1.87 2.97 -25.50
N GLN A 214 2.06 1.67 -25.63
CA GLN A 214 2.91 1.12 -26.69
C GLN A 214 2.41 1.53 -28.07
N LYS A 215 1.08 1.52 -28.27
CA LYS A 215 0.47 2.00 -29.51
C LYS A 215 0.85 3.45 -29.82
N ALA A 216 0.87 4.33 -28.81
CA ALA A 216 1.23 5.73 -29.04
C ALA A 216 2.72 5.88 -29.45
N LEU A 217 3.60 5.04 -28.95
CA LEU A 217 5.00 5.01 -29.40
C LEU A 217 5.10 4.48 -30.83
N ASP A 218 4.46 3.36 -31.13
CA ASP A 218 4.48 2.70 -32.45
C ASP A 218 3.90 3.62 -33.55
N ASP A 219 2.77 4.26 -33.31
CA ASP A 219 2.11 5.17 -34.25
C ASP A 219 2.97 6.39 -34.63
N ASN A 220 3.94 6.76 -33.76
CA ASN A 220 4.84 7.89 -33.98
C ASN A 220 6.26 7.47 -34.36
N GLY A 221 6.56 6.17 -34.40
CA GLY A 221 7.90 5.63 -34.68
C GLY A 221 8.88 5.89 -33.53
N TRP A 222 8.38 6.08 -32.29
CA TRP A 222 9.18 6.28 -31.10
C TRP A 222 9.54 4.94 -30.45
N GLN A 223 10.68 4.94 -29.76
CA GLN A 223 11.11 3.80 -28.93
C GLN A 223 11.11 4.23 -27.46
N TYR A 224 10.75 3.33 -26.55
CA TYR A 224 10.92 3.59 -25.11
C TYR A 224 12.42 3.81 -24.83
N PRO A 225 12.79 4.92 -24.16
CA PRO A 225 14.20 5.28 -23.98
C PRO A 225 14.87 4.38 -22.95
N LYS A 226 16.18 4.14 -23.13
CA LYS A 226 17.00 3.36 -22.20
C LYS A 226 17.71 4.21 -21.18
N THR A 227 18.04 5.46 -21.52
CA THR A 227 18.81 6.36 -20.66
C THR A 227 18.02 7.63 -20.31
N LEU A 228 18.46 8.33 -19.27
CA LEU A 228 17.90 9.64 -18.90
C LEU A 228 18.01 10.64 -20.06
N ASP A 229 19.14 10.65 -20.78
CA ASP A 229 19.37 11.57 -21.90
C ASP A 229 18.48 11.24 -23.12
N GLU A 230 18.28 9.95 -23.39
CA GLU A 230 17.33 9.52 -24.43
C GLU A 230 15.90 9.92 -24.07
N MET A 231 15.51 9.86 -22.78
CA MET A 231 14.21 10.31 -22.33
C MET A 231 14.04 11.82 -22.57
N VAL A 232 15.04 12.65 -22.25
CA VAL A 232 15.01 14.10 -22.55
C VAL A 232 14.87 14.37 -24.03
N THR A 233 15.59 13.60 -24.85
CA THR A 233 15.54 13.69 -26.33
C THR A 233 14.15 13.37 -26.86
N LEU A 234 13.59 12.22 -26.44
CA LEU A 234 12.24 11.79 -26.82
C LEU A 234 11.17 12.80 -26.35
N CYS A 235 11.31 13.34 -25.15
CA CYS A 235 10.41 14.40 -24.67
C CYS A 235 10.40 15.62 -25.60
N GLY A 236 11.55 15.97 -26.18
CA GLY A 236 11.65 17.06 -27.18
C GLY A 236 10.87 16.73 -28.47
N GLU A 237 10.92 15.49 -28.92
CA GLU A 237 10.19 15.03 -30.12
C GLU A 237 8.68 15.00 -29.88
N ILE A 238 8.25 14.46 -28.73
CA ILE A 238 6.84 14.44 -28.31
C ILE A 238 6.27 15.85 -28.27
N LYS A 239 6.99 16.78 -27.64
CA LYS A 239 6.57 18.18 -27.53
C LYS A 239 6.43 18.86 -28.90
N LYS A 240 7.29 18.56 -29.87
CA LYS A 240 7.16 19.08 -31.25
C LYS A 240 5.87 18.63 -31.93
N LYS A 241 5.26 17.53 -31.49
CA LYS A 241 3.94 17.06 -31.96
C LYS A 241 2.76 17.73 -31.23
N GLY A 242 3.03 18.64 -30.29
CA GLY A 242 1.99 19.32 -29.51
C GLY A 242 1.42 18.49 -28.37
N ILE A 243 2.07 17.36 -28.00
CA ILE A 243 1.68 16.47 -26.93
C ILE A 243 2.61 16.73 -25.73
N ALA A 244 2.09 16.69 -24.50
CA ALA A 244 2.95 16.76 -23.33
C ALA A 244 3.71 15.42 -23.17
N PRO A 245 5.04 15.42 -22.94
CA PRO A 245 5.75 14.20 -22.62
C PRO A 245 5.21 13.48 -21.39
N TRP A 246 5.04 14.21 -20.28
CA TRP A 246 4.66 13.67 -18.97
C TRP A 246 3.40 14.32 -18.39
N THR A 247 2.65 13.53 -17.63
CA THR A 247 1.68 14.03 -16.65
C THR A 247 1.93 13.38 -15.30
N TYR A 248 1.43 13.98 -14.22
CA TYR A 248 1.53 13.44 -12.87
C TYR A 248 0.37 13.88 -11.97
N ALA A 249 0.19 13.21 -10.85
CA ALA A 249 -0.83 13.52 -9.85
C ALA A 249 -0.33 14.66 -8.92
N GLY A 250 -0.46 15.91 -9.35
CA GLY A 250 0.15 17.05 -8.64
C GLY A 250 -0.48 17.36 -7.27
N LYS A 251 -1.72 16.89 -7.00
CA LYS A 251 -2.28 16.91 -5.65
C LYS A 251 -1.65 15.88 -4.71
N TYR A 252 -0.91 14.91 -5.29
CA TYR A 252 -0.19 13.87 -4.58
C TYR A 252 1.22 13.73 -5.20
N PRO A 253 2.12 14.73 -5.02
CA PRO A 253 3.42 14.76 -5.72
C PRO A 253 4.30 13.53 -5.44
N TYR A 254 4.05 12.83 -4.34
CA TYR A 254 4.74 11.59 -3.99
C TYR A 254 4.54 10.45 -5.04
N TYR A 255 3.54 10.54 -5.92
CA TYR A 255 3.43 9.60 -7.05
C TYR A 255 4.66 9.65 -7.97
N VAL A 256 5.33 10.79 -8.06
CA VAL A 256 6.58 10.94 -8.81
C VAL A 256 7.73 10.18 -8.13
N HIS A 257 7.68 10.02 -6.81
CA HIS A 257 8.67 9.26 -6.05
C HIS A 257 8.71 7.78 -6.44
N PHE A 258 7.63 7.22 -7.01
CA PHE A 258 7.64 5.85 -7.50
C PHE A 258 8.76 5.62 -8.52
N ASN A 259 8.99 6.60 -9.39
CA ASN A 259 10.08 6.58 -10.36
C ASN A 259 11.35 7.26 -9.81
N LEU A 260 11.25 8.45 -9.24
CA LEU A 260 12.38 9.25 -8.80
C LEU A 260 13.26 8.48 -7.79
N PHE A 261 12.66 7.89 -6.76
CA PHE A 261 13.41 7.13 -5.74
C PHE A 261 13.95 5.83 -6.31
N ALA A 262 13.16 5.10 -7.11
CA ALA A 262 13.63 3.89 -7.77
C ALA A 262 14.80 4.18 -8.71
N GLN A 263 14.75 5.30 -9.43
CA GLN A 263 15.82 5.73 -10.32
C GLN A 263 17.11 6.06 -9.56
N ILE A 264 17.00 6.71 -8.39
CA ILE A 264 18.15 6.94 -7.50
C ILE A 264 18.77 5.60 -7.05
N ALA A 265 17.92 4.66 -6.61
CA ALA A 265 18.39 3.35 -6.16
C ALA A 265 19.05 2.55 -7.29
N LYS A 266 18.49 2.61 -8.51
CA LYS A 266 19.05 1.93 -9.68
C LYS A 266 20.45 2.48 -10.05
N ILE A 267 20.60 3.79 -10.10
CA ILE A 267 21.87 4.43 -10.48
C ILE A 267 22.89 4.33 -9.35
N GLY A 268 22.48 4.60 -8.11
CA GLY A 268 23.36 4.62 -6.93
C GLY A 268 23.63 3.26 -6.30
N GLY A 269 22.89 2.23 -6.71
CA GLY A 269 22.91 0.92 -6.07
C GLY A 269 22.10 0.87 -4.77
N MET A 270 21.72 -0.35 -4.37
CA MET A 270 20.91 -0.55 -3.17
C MET A 270 21.61 -0.11 -1.87
N ASP A 271 22.93 -0.24 -1.76
CA ASP A 271 23.67 0.25 -0.59
C ASP A 271 23.51 1.76 -0.37
N GLY A 272 23.52 2.53 -1.47
CA GLY A 272 23.27 3.97 -1.44
C GLY A 272 21.84 4.30 -1.01
N TRP A 273 20.86 3.49 -1.45
CA TRP A 273 19.47 3.67 -1.03
C TRP A 273 19.22 3.22 0.41
N ILE A 274 19.85 2.13 0.86
CA ILE A 274 19.75 1.66 2.25
C ILE A 274 20.24 2.74 3.24
N ALA A 275 21.28 3.50 2.89
CA ALA A 275 21.71 4.65 3.69
C ALA A 275 20.59 5.72 3.79
N ILE A 276 19.81 5.92 2.73
CA ILE A 276 18.64 6.81 2.71
C ILE A 276 17.51 6.24 3.57
N ASP A 277 17.15 4.96 3.42
CA ASP A 277 16.15 4.26 4.24
C ASP A 277 16.48 4.39 5.73
N ASN A 278 17.76 4.28 6.08
CA ASN A 278 18.28 4.35 7.45
C ASN A 278 18.46 5.80 7.98
N LEU A 279 18.09 6.81 7.20
CA LEU A 279 18.26 8.24 7.55
C LEU A 279 19.73 8.59 7.89
N GLU A 280 20.71 7.97 7.21
CA GLU A 280 22.11 8.22 7.47
C GLU A 280 22.49 9.68 7.15
N PRO A 281 23.42 10.28 7.93
CA PRO A 281 23.88 11.64 7.68
C PRO A 281 24.43 11.79 6.25
N LYS A 282 24.03 12.85 5.57
CA LYS A 282 24.45 13.18 4.19
C LYS A 282 24.04 12.16 3.11
N ALA A 283 23.19 11.17 3.41
CA ALA A 283 22.78 10.17 2.42
C ALA A 283 22.18 10.78 1.14
N TRP A 284 21.47 11.91 1.25
CA TRP A 284 20.94 12.64 0.10
C TRP A 284 21.96 13.56 -0.56
N THR A 285 22.88 14.15 0.19
CA THR A 285 23.78 15.20 -0.32
C THR A 285 25.12 14.67 -0.82
N SER A 286 25.54 13.47 -0.41
CA SER A 286 26.77 12.83 -0.86
C SER A 286 26.57 11.75 -1.91
N ASN A 287 25.35 11.51 -2.35
CA ASN A 287 25.03 10.50 -3.34
C ASN A 287 24.88 11.14 -4.72
N ASP A 288 25.81 10.85 -5.63
CA ASP A 288 25.84 11.39 -6.99
C ASP A 288 24.60 10.99 -7.79
N ALA A 289 24.02 9.80 -7.52
CA ALA A 289 22.79 9.37 -8.19
C ALA A 289 21.60 10.27 -7.80
N VAL A 290 21.52 10.73 -6.55
CA VAL A 290 20.51 11.71 -6.13
C VAL A 290 20.64 12.98 -6.95
N LYS A 291 21.86 13.50 -7.08
CA LYS A 291 22.12 14.69 -7.89
C LYS A 291 21.69 14.50 -9.32
N GLN A 292 22.15 13.43 -9.98
CA GLN A 292 21.87 13.15 -11.39
C GLN A 292 20.36 13.05 -11.65
N VAL A 293 19.61 12.31 -10.80
CA VAL A 293 18.17 12.10 -10.99
C VAL A 293 17.39 13.39 -10.73
N VAL A 294 17.70 14.12 -9.66
CA VAL A 294 16.97 15.35 -9.33
C VAL A 294 17.24 16.46 -10.36
N GLU A 295 18.47 16.57 -10.89
CA GLU A 295 18.82 17.47 -12.01
C GLU A 295 18.06 17.06 -13.30
N HIS A 296 17.86 15.79 -13.57
CA HIS A 296 17.03 15.33 -14.69
C HIS A 296 15.57 15.83 -14.55
N TYR A 297 14.95 15.69 -13.37
CA TYR A 297 13.59 16.21 -13.16
C TYR A 297 13.52 17.75 -13.24
N GLU A 298 14.55 18.46 -12.77
CA GLU A 298 14.68 19.91 -12.97
C GLU A 298 14.73 20.26 -14.46
N GLU A 299 15.50 19.51 -15.26
CA GLU A 299 15.59 19.70 -16.71
C GLU A 299 14.25 19.47 -17.41
N LEU A 300 13.51 18.40 -17.05
CA LEU A 300 12.17 18.15 -17.59
C LEU A 300 11.22 19.32 -17.28
N ALA A 301 11.28 19.86 -16.08
CA ALA A 301 10.48 21.01 -15.66
C ALA A 301 10.87 22.30 -16.42
N ALA A 302 12.19 22.61 -16.50
CA ALA A 302 12.70 23.77 -17.20
C ALA A 302 12.34 23.77 -18.69
N LYS A 303 12.33 22.61 -19.31
CA LYS A 303 11.91 22.41 -20.71
C LYS A 303 10.40 22.36 -20.89
N LYS A 304 9.63 22.43 -19.80
CA LYS A 304 8.15 22.36 -19.78
C LYS A 304 7.65 21.07 -20.45
N TYR A 305 8.18 19.93 -20.01
CA TYR A 305 7.79 18.62 -20.52
C TYR A 305 6.65 18.00 -19.74
N PHE A 306 6.20 18.63 -18.65
CA PHE A 306 4.99 18.23 -17.91
C PHE A 306 3.74 18.89 -18.53
N LEU A 307 2.64 18.14 -18.56
CA LEU A 307 1.34 18.64 -19.00
C LEU A 307 0.94 19.84 -18.15
N GLU A 308 0.59 20.94 -18.81
CA GLU A 308 0.12 22.14 -18.12
C GLU A 308 -1.10 21.84 -17.24
N GLY A 309 -1.08 22.33 -16.01
CA GLY A 309 -2.12 22.06 -15.02
C GLY A 309 -1.97 20.75 -14.25
N SER A 310 -0.93 19.93 -14.51
CA SER A 310 -0.71 18.65 -13.77
C SER A 310 -0.61 18.88 -12.26
N GLN A 311 -0.10 20.03 -11.80
CA GLN A 311 0.00 20.37 -10.36
C GLN A 311 -1.37 20.37 -9.65
N GLY A 312 -2.47 20.57 -10.37
CA GLY A 312 -3.84 20.57 -9.83
C GLY A 312 -4.58 19.23 -9.97
N LEU A 313 -4.00 18.24 -10.65
CA LEU A 313 -4.67 16.99 -10.95
C LEU A 313 -4.60 16.00 -9.77
N THR A 314 -5.71 15.29 -9.52
CA THR A 314 -5.69 14.06 -8.72
C THR A 314 -5.09 12.90 -9.53
N HIS A 315 -4.82 11.75 -8.89
CA HIS A 315 -4.35 10.55 -9.58
C HIS A 315 -5.31 10.12 -10.70
N ILE A 316 -6.62 10.05 -10.46
CA ILE A 316 -7.62 9.70 -11.49
C ILE A 316 -7.66 10.71 -12.63
N GLN A 317 -7.52 12.01 -12.33
CA GLN A 317 -7.52 13.04 -13.37
C GLN A 317 -6.26 12.99 -14.23
N SER A 318 -5.08 12.72 -13.64
CA SER A 318 -3.84 12.56 -14.39
C SER A 318 -3.86 11.30 -15.27
N GLN A 319 -4.36 10.18 -14.75
CA GLN A 319 -4.58 8.94 -15.53
C GLN A 319 -5.55 9.17 -16.70
N THR A 320 -6.65 9.90 -16.46
CA THR A 320 -7.61 10.26 -17.52
C THR A 320 -6.99 11.14 -18.59
N ALA A 321 -6.14 12.11 -18.22
CA ALA A 321 -5.44 12.96 -19.17
C ALA A 321 -4.46 12.13 -20.03
N TRP A 322 -3.73 11.21 -19.41
CA TRP A 322 -2.84 10.28 -20.07
C TRP A 322 -3.57 9.34 -21.05
N ASN A 323 -4.63 8.68 -20.62
CA ASN A 323 -5.44 7.78 -21.47
C ASN A 323 -6.06 8.48 -22.68
N LYS A 324 -6.34 9.78 -22.57
CA LYS A 324 -6.83 10.61 -23.68
C LYS A 324 -5.71 11.15 -24.58
N GLY A 325 -4.48 10.69 -24.42
CA GLY A 325 -3.36 11.09 -25.24
C GLY A 325 -2.87 12.52 -25.02
N LYS A 326 -3.24 13.18 -23.91
CA LYS A 326 -2.72 14.51 -23.57
C LYS A 326 -1.27 14.46 -23.10
N ALA A 327 -0.84 13.30 -22.60
CA ALA A 327 0.54 13.00 -22.26
C ALA A 327 0.89 11.57 -22.67
N ILE A 328 2.18 11.29 -22.87
CA ILE A 328 2.69 9.96 -23.28
C ILE A 328 3.03 9.13 -22.04
N PHE A 329 3.68 9.73 -21.03
CA PHE A 329 4.21 9.05 -19.86
C PHE A 329 3.50 9.50 -18.56
N ILE A 330 3.37 8.56 -17.64
CA ILE A 330 2.87 8.81 -16.27
C ILE A 330 3.62 7.92 -15.27
N PRO A 331 4.12 8.46 -14.13
CA PRO A 331 4.62 7.65 -13.03
C PRO A 331 3.43 7.03 -12.28
N ASN A 332 3.42 5.71 -12.13
CA ASN A 332 2.32 5.01 -11.46
C ASN A 332 2.73 3.60 -10.98
N GLY A 333 1.82 2.91 -10.33
CA GLY A 333 1.91 1.48 -10.02
C GLY A 333 0.95 0.65 -10.88
N SER A 334 1.10 -0.68 -10.84
CA SER A 334 0.36 -1.63 -11.69
C SER A 334 -1.17 -1.60 -11.50
N TRP A 335 -1.69 -1.00 -10.44
CA TRP A 335 -3.13 -0.74 -10.27
C TRP A 335 -3.72 0.21 -11.32
N VAL A 336 -2.86 0.96 -12.07
CA VAL A 336 -3.30 1.95 -13.06
C VAL A 336 -4.16 1.34 -14.16
N GLU A 337 -3.92 0.09 -14.55
CA GLU A 337 -4.72 -0.57 -15.58
C GLU A 337 -6.17 -0.80 -15.11
N ASN A 338 -6.36 -1.10 -13.84
CA ASN A 338 -7.69 -1.29 -13.27
C ASN A 338 -8.40 0.05 -13.02
N GLU A 339 -7.71 1.00 -12.37
CA GLU A 339 -8.27 2.33 -12.06
C GLU A 339 -8.64 3.13 -13.31
N ALA A 340 -7.78 3.08 -14.32
CA ALA A 340 -7.96 3.82 -15.56
C ALA A 340 -8.89 3.12 -16.57
N ALA A 341 -9.28 1.86 -16.34
CA ALA A 341 -10.07 1.04 -17.25
C ALA A 341 -11.31 1.74 -17.85
N PRO A 342 -12.10 2.54 -17.07
CA PRO A 342 -13.28 3.23 -17.62
C PRO A 342 -12.97 4.27 -18.70
N THR A 343 -11.72 4.76 -18.76
CA THR A 343 -11.29 5.82 -19.70
C THR A 343 -10.24 5.36 -20.69
N THR A 344 -9.73 4.12 -20.56
CA THR A 344 -8.68 3.57 -21.42
C THR A 344 -9.26 3.10 -22.75
N PRO A 345 -8.75 3.58 -23.91
CA PRO A 345 -9.13 3.06 -25.22
C PRO A 345 -8.79 1.56 -25.33
N LYS A 346 -9.61 0.82 -26.08
CA LYS A 346 -9.41 -0.65 -26.24
C LYS A 346 -8.07 -1.04 -26.85
N ASP A 347 -7.53 -0.20 -27.70
CA ASP A 347 -6.26 -0.39 -28.42
C ASP A 347 -5.08 0.36 -27.78
N PHE A 348 -5.21 0.82 -26.53
CA PHE A 348 -4.22 1.64 -25.84
C PHE A 348 -2.87 0.92 -25.69
N ALA A 349 -2.86 -0.41 -25.58
CA ALA A 349 -1.67 -1.23 -25.38
C ALA A 349 -0.82 -0.71 -24.22
N MET A 350 -1.42 -0.69 -23.01
CA MET A 350 -0.77 -0.23 -21.79
C MET A 350 0.50 -1.02 -21.50
N SER A 351 1.59 -0.31 -21.20
CA SER A 351 2.90 -0.90 -20.95
C SER A 351 3.62 -0.17 -19.81
N VAL A 352 4.50 -0.88 -19.10
CA VAL A 352 5.44 -0.33 -18.13
C VAL A 352 6.86 -0.47 -18.66
N GLY A 353 7.66 0.58 -18.54
CA GLY A 353 9.06 0.60 -18.96
C GLY A 353 10.03 0.35 -17.82
N ALA A 354 11.20 -0.20 -18.14
CA ALA A 354 12.31 -0.32 -17.21
C ALA A 354 12.79 1.06 -16.73
N LEU A 355 13.49 1.09 -15.61
CA LEU A 355 14.19 2.28 -15.14
C LEU A 355 15.31 2.65 -16.10
N PHE A 356 15.58 3.94 -16.26
CA PHE A 356 16.57 4.45 -17.19
C PHE A 356 17.99 4.25 -16.66
N ASP A 357 18.93 4.01 -17.57
CA ASP A 357 20.34 4.03 -17.25
C ASP A 357 20.83 5.48 -17.07
N GLY A 358 21.70 5.70 -16.09
CA GLY A 358 22.33 6.98 -15.83
C GLY A 358 23.57 7.23 -16.72
N SER A 359 24.21 8.37 -16.53
CA SER A 359 25.51 8.66 -17.11
C SER A 359 26.63 8.19 -16.17
N GLY A 360 27.60 7.41 -16.68
CA GLY A 360 28.78 7.03 -15.92
C GLY A 360 28.78 5.66 -15.25
N GLY A 361 27.76 4.84 -15.54
CA GLY A 361 27.59 3.50 -14.98
C GLY A 361 26.62 3.49 -13.82
N ASP A 362 25.89 2.39 -13.70
CA ASP A 362 24.84 2.23 -12.70
C ASP A 362 25.21 1.20 -11.65
N GLY A 363 24.70 1.37 -10.44
CA GLY A 363 24.84 0.42 -9.34
C GLY A 363 24.01 -0.86 -9.55
N MET A 364 22.98 -0.81 -10.44
CA MET A 364 22.17 -1.96 -10.81
C MET A 364 22.02 -2.06 -12.34
N PRO A 365 21.87 -3.25 -12.93
CA PRO A 365 21.85 -3.45 -14.38
C PRO A 365 20.64 -2.83 -15.06
N HIS A 366 20.72 -2.70 -16.39
CA HIS A 366 19.55 -2.39 -17.22
C HIS A 366 18.46 -3.46 -17.03
N GLY A 367 17.19 -3.06 -17.06
CA GLY A 367 16.07 -3.96 -16.79
C GLY A 367 15.71 -4.06 -15.31
N THR A 368 16.46 -3.42 -14.41
CA THR A 368 16.08 -3.29 -13.00
C THR A 368 14.67 -2.68 -12.87
N LEU A 369 13.88 -3.23 -11.96
CA LEU A 369 12.49 -2.87 -11.76
C LEU A 369 12.22 -2.56 -10.28
N ARG A 370 11.42 -1.54 -10.01
CA ARG A 370 10.83 -1.40 -8.68
C ARG A 370 9.57 -2.25 -8.59
N ALA A 371 9.62 -3.26 -7.72
CA ALA A 371 8.50 -4.14 -7.47
C ALA A 371 8.44 -4.49 -5.99
N GLU A 372 7.26 -4.39 -5.38
CA GLU A 372 7.10 -4.58 -3.95
C GLU A 372 5.84 -5.36 -3.63
N PRO A 373 5.90 -6.24 -2.60
CA PRO A 373 4.71 -6.80 -2.00
C PRO A 373 3.81 -5.69 -1.45
N SER A 374 2.52 -5.77 -1.71
CA SER A 374 1.49 -4.80 -1.35
C SER A 374 0.19 -5.50 -0.91
N GLU A 375 -0.84 -4.75 -0.53
CA GLU A 375 -2.09 -5.27 0.05
C GLU A 375 -1.83 -6.13 1.29
N PRO A 376 -1.53 -5.49 2.44
CA PRO A 376 -1.21 -6.19 3.68
C PRO A 376 -2.45 -6.84 4.31
N TYR A 377 -2.40 -8.14 4.46
CA TYR A 377 -3.37 -8.93 5.21
C TYR A 377 -2.83 -9.28 6.58
N ILE A 378 -3.64 -9.06 7.61
CA ILE A 378 -3.35 -9.43 8.99
C ILE A 378 -4.46 -10.32 9.56
N VAL A 379 -4.08 -11.20 10.48
CA VAL A 379 -4.99 -12.00 11.29
C VAL A 379 -4.88 -11.49 12.73
N ALA A 380 -6.01 -11.19 13.35
CA ALA A 380 -5.99 -10.70 14.72
C ALA A 380 -5.83 -11.85 15.73
N SER A 381 -4.87 -11.74 16.66
CA SER A 381 -4.62 -12.76 17.70
C SER A 381 -5.83 -12.97 18.62
N LYS A 382 -6.66 -11.94 18.82
CA LYS A 382 -7.90 -11.96 19.61
C LYS A 382 -9.16 -12.07 18.75
N GLY A 383 -9.03 -12.40 17.46
CA GLY A 383 -10.14 -12.80 16.62
C GLY A 383 -10.85 -14.03 17.19
N LYS A 384 -12.10 -14.24 16.85
CA LYS A 384 -12.84 -15.43 17.31
C LYS A 384 -12.38 -16.71 16.63
N ASN A 385 -11.80 -16.59 15.46
CA ASN A 385 -11.36 -17.71 14.62
C ASN A 385 -10.05 -17.38 13.86
N PRO A 386 -8.91 -17.19 14.57
CA PRO A 386 -7.64 -16.92 13.91
C PRO A 386 -7.19 -18.03 12.93
N ALA A 387 -7.46 -19.30 13.27
CA ALA A 387 -7.20 -20.43 12.39
C ALA A 387 -7.99 -20.30 11.07
N GLY A 388 -9.24 -19.88 11.14
CA GLY A 388 -10.06 -19.58 9.95
C GLY A 388 -9.54 -18.40 9.15
N GLY A 389 -9.03 -17.35 9.82
CA GLY A 389 -8.38 -16.21 9.17
C GLY A 389 -7.14 -16.66 8.35
N MET A 390 -6.24 -17.44 8.95
CA MET A 390 -5.09 -18.02 8.25
C MET A 390 -5.51 -18.96 7.11
N GLU A 391 -6.56 -19.75 7.29
CA GLU A 391 -7.04 -20.66 6.23
C GLU A 391 -7.66 -19.88 5.06
N MET A 392 -8.35 -18.77 5.30
CA MET A 392 -8.79 -17.89 4.22
C MET A 392 -7.60 -17.37 3.41
N LEU A 393 -6.54 -16.95 4.08
CA LEU A 393 -5.30 -16.54 3.40
C LEU A 393 -4.69 -17.70 2.60
N ARG A 394 -4.68 -18.94 3.14
CA ARG A 394 -4.20 -20.12 2.43
C ARG A 394 -5.04 -20.41 1.17
N ILE A 395 -6.36 -20.24 1.23
CA ILE A 395 -7.25 -20.37 0.07
C ILE A 395 -6.91 -19.28 -0.98
N MET A 396 -6.72 -18.02 -0.56
CA MET A 396 -6.34 -16.92 -1.44
C MET A 396 -5.00 -17.19 -2.15
N LEU A 397 -4.06 -17.86 -1.49
CA LEU A 397 -2.74 -18.21 -2.03
C LEU A 397 -2.77 -19.42 -2.98
N SER A 398 -3.94 -20.02 -3.27
CA SER A 398 -4.06 -21.02 -4.32
C SER A 398 -3.93 -20.39 -5.71
N LYS A 399 -3.42 -21.18 -6.68
CA LYS A 399 -3.31 -20.76 -8.09
C LYS A 399 -4.67 -20.31 -8.63
N LYS A 400 -5.76 -20.99 -8.28
CA LYS A 400 -7.15 -20.62 -8.62
C LYS A 400 -7.46 -19.18 -8.22
N HIS A 401 -7.21 -18.81 -6.96
CA HIS A 401 -7.56 -17.48 -6.44
C HIS A 401 -6.56 -16.42 -6.88
N ALA A 402 -5.28 -16.74 -7.00
CA ALA A 402 -4.27 -15.84 -7.55
C ALA A 402 -4.57 -15.50 -9.03
N GLN A 403 -4.99 -16.46 -9.84
CA GLN A 403 -5.45 -16.23 -11.21
C GLN A 403 -6.75 -15.43 -11.28
N ASN A 404 -7.70 -15.70 -10.38
CA ASN A 404 -8.92 -14.92 -10.27
C ASN A 404 -8.64 -13.46 -9.91
N PHE A 405 -7.73 -13.22 -8.95
CA PHE A 405 -7.26 -11.88 -8.63
C PHE A 405 -6.65 -11.18 -9.84
N ALA A 406 -5.67 -11.82 -10.52
CA ALA A 406 -5.04 -11.26 -11.70
C ALA A 406 -6.05 -10.91 -12.81
N LYS A 407 -7.09 -11.74 -13.01
CA LYS A 407 -8.17 -11.50 -13.97
C LYS A 407 -9.08 -10.34 -13.57
N LEU A 408 -9.47 -10.25 -12.30
CA LEU A 408 -10.41 -9.24 -11.80
C LEU A 408 -9.77 -7.87 -11.68
N VAL A 409 -8.54 -7.81 -11.12
CA VAL A 409 -7.91 -6.55 -10.73
C VAL A 409 -6.70 -6.17 -11.57
N LYS A 410 -6.34 -7.03 -12.56
CA LYS A 410 -5.23 -6.78 -13.49
C LYS A 410 -3.90 -6.47 -12.78
N SER A 411 -3.63 -7.19 -11.71
CA SER A 411 -2.40 -7.06 -10.92
C SER A 411 -1.85 -8.44 -10.55
N LEU A 412 -0.56 -8.50 -10.22
CA LEU A 412 0.09 -9.71 -9.76
C LEU A 412 -0.24 -9.98 -8.28
N THR A 413 -0.16 -11.24 -7.88
CA THR A 413 -0.15 -11.65 -6.48
C THR A 413 1.27 -12.04 -6.07
N CYS A 414 1.46 -12.26 -4.77
CA CYS A 414 2.72 -12.81 -4.24
C CYS A 414 2.95 -14.29 -4.63
N VAL A 415 1.96 -14.97 -5.23
CA VAL A 415 2.07 -16.37 -5.66
C VAL A 415 2.91 -16.45 -6.94
N VAL A 416 4.03 -17.16 -6.86
CA VAL A 416 4.96 -17.34 -7.99
C VAL A 416 4.26 -18.11 -9.11
N ASP A 417 4.52 -17.70 -10.35
CA ASP A 417 3.99 -18.31 -11.58
C ASP A 417 2.46 -18.45 -11.66
N ALA A 418 1.73 -17.70 -10.82
CA ALA A 418 0.26 -17.77 -10.80
C ALA A 418 -0.38 -17.44 -12.15
N THR A 419 0.21 -16.54 -12.92
CA THR A 419 -0.31 -16.07 -14.21
C THR A 419 0.07 -16.96 -15.40
N GLU A 420 0.83 -18.01 -15.20
CA GLU A 420 1.19 -18.93 -16.27
C GLU A 420 -0.04 -19.55 -16.94
N GLY A 421 -0.03 -19.54 -18.29
CA GLY A 421 -1.12 -20.08 -19.12
C GLY A 421 -2.35 -19.18 -19.20
N MET A 422 -2.34 -18.00 -18.59
CA MET A 422 -3.42 -17.01 -18.71
C MET A 422 -3.28 -16.13 -19.94
N THR A 423 -4.41 -15.73 -20.52
CA THR A 423 -4.44 -14.56 -21.42
C THR A 423 -4.55 -13.32 -20.54
N LEU A 424 -3.48 -12.52 -20.51
CA LEU A 424 -3.37 -11.34 -19.68
C LEU A 424 -3.86 -10.09 -20.43
N SER A 425 -4.34 -9.10 -19.68
CA SER A 425 -4.55 -7.74 -20.21
C SER A 425 -3.20 -7.08 -20.55
N PRO A 426 -3.18 -6.07 -21.43
CA PRO A 426 -1.92 -5.49 -21.91
C PRO A 426 -0.99 -5.00 -20.79
N GLY A 427 -1.50 -4.24 -19.82
CA GLY A 427 -0.71 -3.72 -18.70
C GLY A 427 -0.20 -4.83 -17.80
N LEU A 428 -1.05 -5.82 -17.47
CA LEU A 428 -0.63 -6.96 -16.66
C LEU A 428 0.39 -7.84 -17.41
N ALA A 429 0.23 -8.03 -18.72
CA ALA A 429 1.19 -8.76 -19.55
C ALA A 429 2.57 -8.07 -19.56
N SER A 430 2.57 -6.74 -19.75
CA SER A 430 3.80 -5.94 -19.72
C SER A 430 4.47 -6.00 -18.34
N ALA A 431 3.69 -5.82 -17.25
CA ALA A 431 4.20 -5.89 -15.87
C ALA A 431 4.76 -7.29 -15.55
N SER A 432 4.07 -8.36 -15.95
CA SER A 432 4.52 -9.74 -15.76
C SER A 432 5.82 -10.04 -16.51
N THR A 433 5.93 -9.56 -17.75
CA THR A 433 7.16 -9.70 -18.57
C THR A 433 8.31 -8.94 -17.92
N ALA A 434 8.11 -7.65 -17.56
CA ALA A 434 9.13 -6.83 -16.92
C ALA A 434 9.61 -7.44 -15.59
N PHE A 435 8.69 -7.97 -14.78
CA PHE A 435 9.03 -8.63 -13.53
C PHE A 435 9.87 -9.89 -13.74
N LYS A 436 9.48 -10.73 -14.71
CA LYS A 436 10.24 -11.93 -15.06
C LYS A 436 11.63 -11.63 -15.61
N GLU A 437 11.75 -10.61 -16.47
CA GLU A 437 13.03 -10.19 -17.05
C GLU A 437 13.97 -9.55 -16.02
N ALA A 438 13.43 -8.85 -15.02
CA ALA A 438 14.21 -8.28 -13.93
C ALA A 438 14.88 -9.36 -13.06
N GLY A 439 14.23 -10.52 -12.88
CA GLY A 439 14.77 -11.59 -12.05
C GLY A 439 15.07 -11.11 -10.62
N ASP A 440 16.33 -11.24 -10.20
CA ASP A 440 16.78 -10.78 -8.88
C ASP A 440 17.05 -9.26 -8.80
N ASN A 441 16.96 -8.55 -9.93
CA ASN A 441 17.22 -7.11 -9.99
C ASN A 441 15.96 -6.30 -9.64
N ILE A 442 15.45 -6.54 -8.44
CA ILE A 442 14.25 -5.89 -7.92
C ILE A 442 14.64 -4.87 -6.84
N ILE A 443 14.12 -3.66 -6.99
CA ILE A 443 14.21 -2.59 -6.01
C ILE A 443 12.98 -2.65 -5.10
N SER A 444 13.22 -2.69 -3.79
CA SER A 444 12.23 -2.48 -2.74
C SER A 444 12.70 -1.35 -1.83
N LEU A 445 11.86 -0.36 -1.60
CA LEU A 445 12.19 0.87 -0.87
C LEU A 445 11.38 0.92 0.42
N GLN A 446 12.02 1.30 1.53
CA GLN A 446 11.36 1.31 2.85
C GLN A 446 11.04 2.73 3.34
N LEU A 447 11.74 3.75 2.84
CA LEU A 447 11.62 5.12 3.33
C LEU A 447 10.18 5.62 3.37
N GLN A 448 9.42 5.34 2.32
CA GLN A 448 8.04 5.81 2.16
C GLN A 448 7.09 5.11 3.15
N GLU A 449 7.32 3.84 3.41
CA GLU A 449 6.54 3.06 4.38
C GLU A 449 6.89 3.42 5.82
N TRP A 450 8.19 3.60 6.09
CA TRP A 450 8.68 3.90 7.44
C TRP A 450 8.41 5.34 7.88
N TYR A 451 8.48 6.30 6.95
CA TYR A 451 8.40 7.73 7.24
C TYR A 451 7.47 8.47 6.24
N PRO A 452 6.16 8.13 6.19
CA PRO A 452 5.24 8.72 5.21
C PRO A 452 5.12 10.25 5.35
N SER A 453 5.14 10.80 6.56
CA SER A 453 5.14 12.27 6.72
C SER A 453 6.39 12.94 6.16
N LEU A 454 7.56 12.27 6.19
CA LEU A 454 8.75 12.77 5.54
C LEU A 454 8.61 12.73 4.02
N THR A 455 8.19 11.59 3.47
CA THR A 455 8.18 11.35 2.02
C THR A 455 7.01 12.05 1.34
N ASP A 456 5.79 11.86 1.84
CA ASP A 456 4.59 12.29 1.13
C ASP A 456 4.28 13.77 1.34
N GLU A 457 4.50 14.28 2.57
CA GLU A 457 4.24 15.68 2.88
C GLU A 457 5.46 16.58 2.60
N LYS A 458 6.61 16.29 3.25
CA LYS A 458 7.77 17.18 3.18
C LYS A 458 8.48 17.08 1.85
N ILE A 459 8.98 15.90 1.47
CA ILE A 459 9.69 15.70 0.20
C ILE A 459 8.70 15.85 -0.97
N GLY A 460 7.46 15.37 -0.83
CA GLY A 460 6.39 15.57 -1.81
C GLY A 460 6.15 17.04 -2.12
N GLY A 461 6.10 17.89 -1.09
CA GLY A 461 5.98 19.33 -1.27
C GLY A 461 7.16 19.97 -2.02
N LEU A 462 8.40 19.55 -1.71
CA LEU A 462 9.60 19.98 -2.46
C LEU A 462 9.55 19.47 -3.92
N THR A 463 9.13 18.25 -4.13
CA THR A 463 8.99 17.66 -5.47
C THR A 463 7.96 18.43 -6.30
N GLY A 464 6.82 18.79 -5.71
CA GLY A 464 5.86 19.67 -6.39
C GLY A 464 6.46 20.99 -6.89
N GLN A 465 7.28 21.65 -6.05
CA GLN A 465 7.99 22.88 -6.43
C GLN A 465 9.06 22.64 -7.50
N LEU A 466 9.77 21.50 -7.45
CA LEU A 466 10.76 21.12 -8.48
C LEU A 466 10.08 20.96 -9.85
N LEU A 467 8.95 20.25 -9.89
CA LEU A 467 8.22 19.96 -11.13
C LEU A 467 7.54 21.19 -11.75
N THR A 468 7.25 22.23 -10.95
CA THR A 468 6.75 23.53 -11.43
C THR A 468 7.87 24.50 -11.81
N GLY A 469 9.13 24.15 -11.51
CA GLY A 469 10.29 25.00 -11.75
C GLY A 469 10.50 26.10 -10.70
N GLU A 470 9.75 26.05 -9.59
CA GLU A 470 9.88 26.98 -8.46
C GLU A 470 11.07 26.64 -7.55
N MET A 471 11.63 25.43 -7.68
CA MET A 471 12.76 24.94 -6.91
C MET A 471 13.86 24.38 -7.82
N LYS A 472 15.09 24.57 -7.43
CA LYS A 472 16.27 23.99 -8.07
C LYS A 472 16.64 22.65 -7.45
N ALA A 473 17.31 21.78 -8.22
CA ALA A 473 17.77 20.47 -7.75
C ALA A 473 18.64 20.57 -6.50
N ALA A 474 19.59 21.50 -6.48
CA ALA A 474 20.47 21.70 -5.31
C ALA A 474 19.70 22.05 -4.02
N ASP A 475 18.66 22.88 -4.13
CA ASP A 475 17.82 23.27 -2.98
C ASP A 475 16.92 22.12 -2.53
N TRP A 476 16.38 21.35 -3.49
CA TRP A 476 15.60 20.15 -3.21
C TRP A 476 16.44 19.12 -2.41
N ILE A 477 17.66 18.82 -2.87
CA ILE A 477 18.58 17.88 -2.25
C ILE A 477 18.94 18.33 -0.83
N LYS A 478 19.32 19.61 -0.67
CA LYS A 478 19.69 20.18 0.62
C LYS A 478 18.53 20.10 1.62
N LYS A 479 17.33 20.56 1.23
CA LYS A 479 16.16 20.58 2.11
C LYS A 479 15.68 19.15 2.44
N THR A 480 15.79 18.21 1.49
CA THR A 480 15.46 16.79 1.73
C THR A 480 16.37 16.22 2.80
N GLN A 481 17.69 16.50 2.76
CA GLN A 481 18.61 16.08 3.82
C GLN A 481 18.26 16.73 5.15
N GLU A 482 17.96 18.04 5.18
CA GLU A 482 17.55 18.74 6.40
C GLU A 482 16.30 18.10 7.04
N TYR A 483 15.33 17.71 6.25
CA TYR A 483 14.13 17.03 6.75
C TYR A 483 14.43 15.58 7.24
N ALA A 484 15.26 14.86 6.53
CA ALA A 484 15.70 13.52 6.95
C ALA A 484 16.49 13.59 8.27
N ASP A 485 17.42 14.56 8.41
CA ASP A 485 18.18 14.78 9.64
C ASP A 485 17.27 15.18 10.83
N ALA A 486 16.21 15.95 10.57
CA ALA A 486 15.23 16.29 11.59
C ALA A 486 14.47 15.06 12.09
N VAL A 487 14.00 14.20 11.18
CA VAL A 487 13.35 12.93 11.54
C VAL A 487 14.34 12.02 12.28
N ALA A 488 15.60 11.92 11.83
CA ALA A 488 16.63 11.11 12.49
C ALA A 488 16.87 11.51 13.95
N LYS A 489 16.73 12.80 14.29
CA LYS A 489 16.95 13.38 15.64
C LYS A 489 15.69 13.43 16.50
N ASP A 490 14.52 13.19 15.95
CA ASP A 490 13.25 13.28 16.68
C ASP A 490 13.00 11.98 17.46
N ASP A 491 13.18 12.00 18.77
CA ASP A 491 12.98 10.85 19.66
C ASP A 491 11.51 10.37 19.71
N SER A 492 10.57 11.18 19.26
CA SER A 492 9.15 10.78 19.20
C SER A 492 8.83 9.89 18.00
N VAL A 493 9.70 9.88 16.97
CA VAL A 493 9.58 9.04 15.78
C VAL A 493 10.35 7.75 15.98
N LYS A 494 9.68 6.60 15.86
CA LYS A 494 10.37 5.29 15.85
C LYS A 494 11.33 5.22 14.66
N LYS A 495 12.56 4.81 14.92
CA LYS A 495 13.55 4.59 13.86
C LYS A 495 13.58 3.13 13.50
N PHE A 496 13.67 2.89 12.20
CA PHE A 496 13.85 1.57 11.62
C PHE A 496 15.27 1.47 11.04
N LYS A 497 15.75 0.26 10.88
CA LYS A 497 17.05 0.00 10.29
C LYS A 497 16.95 -1.16 9.32
N ARG A 498 17.52 -0.99 8.15
CA ARG A 498 17.72 -2.03 7.15
C ARG A 498 19.21 -2.37 7.09
N GLU A 499 19.52 -3.66 7.07
CA GLU A 499 20.89 -4.14 6.87
C GLU A 499 21.24 -4.13 5.37
N LYS A 500 22.53 -3.99 5.07
CA LYS A 500 23.05 -3.99 3.71
C LYS A 500 23.13 -5.40 3.16
#